data_2545abddd21948ac337c5c01d2a140d9
#
_entry.id   2545abddd21948ac337c5c01d2a140d9
#
_cell.length_a   1.000
_cell.length_b   1.000
_cell.length_c   1.000
_cell.angle_alpha   90.00
_cell.angle_beta   90.00
_cell.angle_gamma   90.00
#
_symmetry.space_group_name_H-M   'P 1'
#
loop_
_entity.id
_entity.type
_entity.pdbx_description
1 polymer ?
#
loop_
_entity_poly.entity_id
_entity_poly.type
_entity_poly.pdbx_seq_one_letter_code
_entity_poly.pdbx_strand_id
1 'polypeptide(L)'
;MTTEIKIARKILRSGGVIFPLLYFLFNRQITLTVIFAIGLFFIVLEILRFRLPVLNNSRILKPFLKKEESKKVSGVILFIISSYLTVLLFPRRIAIISLLFLIFGDMSAEIIGLKFGKIKILGEKTIEGSLGCFVICLIIGSFLMNTLGISFPLIIIGSLAATFIELIPLKIARIKIDDNLSIALFTALIMTICI
;
A
#
# COMPACT_ATOMS: atom_id res chain seq x y z
N MET A 1 10.99 18.26 7.07
CA MET A 1 10.99 17.62 5.74
C MET A 1 9.90 18.28 4.95
N THR A 2 10.24 18.89 3.80
CA THR A 2 9.29 19.65 2.99
C THR A 2 8.18 18.74 2.45
N THR A 3 6.98 19.28 2.27
CA THR A 3 5.80 18.58 1.72
C THR A 3 6.12 17.92 0.37
N GLU A 4 6.92 18.59 -0.46
CA GLU A 4 7.36 18.08 -1.77
C GLU A 4 8.17 16.79 -1.68
N ILE A 5 9.07 16.65 -0.69
CA ILE A 5 9.85 15.41 -0.51
C ILE A 5 8.95 14.25 -0.05
N LYS A 6 7.93 14.53 0.76
CA LYS A 6 6.93 13.51 1.14
C LYS A 6 6.16 13.02 -0.08
N ILE A 7 5.68 13.93 -0.93
CA ILE A 7 4.93 13.61 -2.15
C ILE A 7 5.81 12.84 -3.16
N ALA A 8 7.01 13.33 -3.46
CA ALA A 8 7.93 12.67 -4.40
C ALA A 8 8.23 11.22 -3.98
N ARG A 9 8.40 10.97 -2.68
CA ARG A 9 8.63 9.64 -2.14
C ARG A 9 7.41 8.72 -2.29
N LYS A 10 6.20 9.25 -2.15
CA LYS A 10 4.96 8.48 -2.39
C LYS A 10 4.80 8.12 -3.86
N ILE A 11 5.08 9.04 -4.76
CA ILE A 11 5.06 8.79 -6.21
C ILE A 11 6.08 7.69 -6.56
N LEU A 12 7.28 7.71 -5.98
CA LEU A 12 8.26 6.63 -6.16
C LEU A 12 7.76 5.27 -5.65
N ARG A 13 7.01 5.26 -4.54
CA ARG A 13 6.37 4.03 -4.01
C ARG A 13 5.24 3.51 -4.89
N SER A 14 4.60 4.36 -5.72
CA SER A 14 3.58 3.91 -6.68
C SER A 14 4.14 2.98 -7.76
N GLY A 15 5.47 2.86 -7.91
CA GLY A 15 6.11 1.80 -8.68
C GLY A 15 5.66 0.39 -8.28
N GLY A 16 5.10 0.22 -7.09
CA GLY A 16 4.45 -1.01 -6.66
C GLY A 16 3.25 -1.46 -7.51
N VAL A 17 2.72 -0.59 -8.39
CA VAL A 17 1.70 -0.93 -9.42
C VAL A 17 2.17 -2.09 -10.29
N ILE A 18 3.47 -2.32 -10.39
CA ILE A 18 4.01 -3.47 -11.13
C ILE A 18 3.47 -4.81 -10.62
N PHE A 19 3.17 -4.96 -9.33
CA PHE A 19 2.69 -6.23 -8.76
C PHE A 19 1.25 -6.58 -9.18
N PRO A 20 0.24 -5.70 -9.01
CA PRO A 20 -1.09 -5.97 -9.54
C PRO A 20 -1.10 -6.08 -11.06
N LEU A 21 -0.25 -5.33 -11.79
CA LEU A 21 -0.10 -5.44 -13.23
C LEU A 21 0.47 -6.80 -13.65
N LEU A 22 1.53 -7.28 -13.00
CA LEU A 22 2.07 -8.61 -13.23
C LEU A 22 1.01 -9.68 -12.96
N TYR A 23 0.24 -9.54 -11.88
CA TYR A 23 -0.81 -10.50 -11.57
C TYR A 23 -1.99 -10.42 -12.55
N PHE A 24 -2.19 -9.27 -13.17
CA PHE A 24 -3.17 -9.11 -14.24
C PHE A 24 -2.73 -9.76 -15.56
N LEU A 25 -1.44 -9.71 -15.88
CA LEU A 25 -0.89 -10.25 -17.13
C LEU A 25 -0.50 -11.72 -17.05
N PHE A 26 0.04 -12.15 -15.91
CA PHE A 26 0.60 -13.49 -15.73
C PHE A 26 -0.20 -14.33 -14.71
N ASN A 27 0.16 -15.59 -14.61
CA ASN A 27 -0.43 -16.50 -13.63
C ASN A 27 0.11 -16.25 -12.21
N ARG A 28 -0.55 -16.86 -11.22
CA ARG A 28 -0.21 -16.72 -9.79
C ARG A 28 1.23 -17.13 -9.48
N GLN A 29 1.71 -18.25 -10.07
CA GLN A 29 3.03 -18.76 -9.78
C GLN A 29 4.13 -17.81 -10.24
N ILE A 30 4.05 -17.31 -11.48
CA ILE A 30 5.00 -16.33 -12.02
C ILE A 30 5.00 -15.07 -11.15
N THR A 31 3.81 -14.55 -10.82
CA THR A 31 3.69 -13.34 -9.99
C THR A 31 4.33 -13.54 -8.62
N LEU A 32 4.05 -14.65 -7.93
CA LEU A 32 4.64 -14.95 -6.63
C LEU A 32 6.16 -15.09 -6.72
N THR A 33 6.67 -15.77 -7.75
CA THR A 33 8.13 -15.92 -7.95
C THR A 33 8.81 -14.56 -8.14
N VAL A 34 8.21 -13.68 -8.94
CA VAL A 34 8.77 -12.34 -9.18
C VAL A 34 8.72 -11.49 -7.90
N ILE A 35 7.58 -11.48 -7.19
CA ILE A 35 7.46 -10.75 -5.91
C ILE A 35 8.47 -11.28 -4.89
N PHE A 36 8.65 -12.60 -4.80
CA PHE A 36 9.62 -13.23 -3.92
C PHE A 36 11.06 -12.84 -4.25
N ALA A 37 11.45 -12.89 -5.54
CA ALA A 37 12.77 -12.50 -5.99
C ALA A 37 13.07 -11.02 -5.68
N ILE A 38 12.11 -10.12 -5.94
CA ILE A 38 12.22 -8.70 -5.58
C ILE A 38 12.32 -8.55 -4.06
N GLY A 39 11.51 -9.31 -3.31
CA GLY A 39 11.52 -9.29 -1.85
C GLY A 39 12.88 -9.72 -1.28
N LEU A 40 13.45 -10.79 -1.80
CA LEU A 40 14.78 -11.25 -1.41
C LEU A 40 15.86 -10.18 -1.66
N PHE A 41 15.82 -9.54 -2.81
CA PHE A 41 16.73 -8.43 -3.13
C PHE A 41 16.62 -7.29 -2.11
N PHE A 42 15.40 -6.85 -1.78
CA PHE A 42 15.19 -5.77 -0.80
C PHE A 42 15.55 -6.21 0.64
N ILE A 43 15.35 -7.48 1.01
CA ILE A 43 15.80 -8.02 2.31
C ILE A 43 17.32 -7.97 2.42
N VAL A 44 18.05 -8.36 1.36
CA VAL A 44 19.51 -8.27 1.33
C VAL A 44 19.98 -6.83 1.48
N LEU A 45 19.35 -5.89 0.75
CA LEU A 45 19.64 -4.46 0.89
C LEU A 45 19.37 -3.95 2.32
N GLU A 46 18.30 -4.41 2.95
CA GLU A 46 17.95 -4.05 4.32
C GLU A 46 18.97 -4.56 5.34
N ILE A 47 19.43 -5.81 5.19
CA ILE A 47 20.49 -6.39 6.03
C ILE A 47 21.79 -5.60 5.87
N LEU A 48 22.16 -5.27 4.63
CA LEU A 48 23.35 -4.45 4.33
C LEU A 48 23.21 -3.05 4.97
N ARG A 49 22.03 -2.46 4.90
CA ARG A 49 21.74 -1.17 5.53
C ARG A 49 21.93 -1.18 7.04
N PHE A 50 21.48 -2.23 7.72
CA PHE A 50 21.67 -2.35 9.17
C PHE A 50 23.13 -2.58 9.55
N ARG A 51 23.90 -3.29 8.72
CA ARG A 51 25.32 -3.54 8.97
C ARG A 51 26.21 -2.34 8.60
N LEU A 52 25.82 -1.54 7.62
CA LEU A 52 26.57 -0.42 7.08
C LEU A 52 25.75 0.89 7.18
N PRO A 53 25.76 1.58 8.34
CA PRO A 53 24.96 2.81 8.54
C PRO A 53 25.23 3.92 7.52
N VAL A 54 26.39 3.91 6.85
CA VAL A 54 26.74 4.83 5.76
C VAL A 54 25.75 4.74 4.59
N LEU A 55 25.15 3.57 4.36
CA LEU A 55 24.15 3.35 3.31
C LEU A 55 22.84 4.13 3.55
N ASN A 56 22.52 4.48 4.80
CA ASN A 56 21.35 5.31 5.13
C ASN A 56 21.43 6.72 4.50
N ASN A 57 22.63 7.18 4.20
CA ASN A 57 22.87 8.48 3.57
C ASN A 57 23.10 8.41 2.06
N SER A 58 23.08 7.20 1.46
CA SER A 58 23.25 7.04 0.04
C SER A 58 22.12 7.72 -0.75
N ARG A 59 22.46 8.36 -1.89
CA ARG A 59 21.48 9.01 -2.77
C ARG A 59 20.39 8.05 -3.27
N ILE A 60 20.71 6.76 -3.36
CA ILE A 60 19.81 5.72 -3.90
C ILE A 60 18.76 5.30 -2.86
N LEU A 61 19.14 5.11 -1.59
CA LEU A 61 18.26 4.62 -0.54
C LEU A 61 17.46 5.72 0.17
N LYS A 62 18.01 6.93 0.21
CA LYS A 62 17.40 8.10 0.87
C LYS A 62 15.95 8.39 0.45
N PRO A 63 15.54 8.26 -0.84
CA PRO A 63 14.16 8.47 -1.25
C PRO A 63 13.17 7.42 -0.71
N PHE A 64 13.63 6.22 -0.40
CA PHE A 64 12.80 5.10 0.06
C PHE A 64 12.66 5.01 1.59
N LEU A 65 13.52 5.73 2.33
CA LEU A 65 13.59 5.64 3.79
C LEU A 65 12.96 6.87 4.46
N LYS A 66 12.11 6.63 5.47
CA LYS A 66 11.73 7.68 6.43
C LYS A 66 12.88 7.88 7.41
N LYS A 67 13.06 9.12 7.92
CA LYS A 67 14.06 9.40 8.97
C LYS A 67 13.87 8.51 10.21
N GLU A 68 12.64 8.13 10.51
CA GLU A 68 12.27 7.25 11.62
C GLU A 68 12.53 5.76 11.36
N GLU A 69 12.77 5.37 10.11
CA GLU A 69 13.04 3.99 9.69
C GLU A 69 14.52 3.60 9.76
N SER A 70 15.41 4.51 10.21
CA SER A 70 16.85 4.21 10.34
C SER A 70 17.15 3.00 11.24
N LYS A 71 16.25 2.70 12.17
CA LYS A 71 16.32 1.56 13.12
C LYS A 71 15.14 0.59 13.01
N LYS A 72 14.27 0.74 12.00
CA LYS A 72 13.08 -0.09 11.78
C LYS A 72 13.08 -0.66 10.37
N VAL A 73 12.32 -1.74 10.19
CA VAL A 73 12.08 -2.33 8.86
C VAL A 73 11.42 -1.29 7.95
N SER A 74 11.91 -1.19 6.72
CA SER A 74 11.39 -0.21 5.76
C SER A 74 9.97 -0.54 5.32
N GLY A 75 9.15 0.48 5.10
CA GLY A 75 7.79 0.30 4.58
C GLY A 75 7.74 -0.37 3.19
N VAL A 76 8.87 -0.40 2.46
CA VAL A 76 8.99 -1.12 1.18
C VAL A 76 8.92 -2.64 1.40
N ILE A 77 9.64 -3.16 2.39
CA ILE A 77 9.58 -4.60 2.72
C ILE A 77 8.18 -5.00 3.17
N LEU A 78 7.55 -4.19 4.02
CA LEU A 78 6.17 -4.45 4.48
C LEU A 78 5.18 -4.44 3.32
N PHE A 79 5.35 -3.53 2.33
CA PHE A 79 4.56 -3.51 1.11
C PHE A 79 4.76 -4.78 0.26
N ILE A 80 6.01 -5.26 0.09
CA ILE A 80 6.30 -6.48 -0.65
C ILE A 80 5.70 -7.70 0.03
N ILE A 81 5.82 -7.81 1.36
CA ILE A 81 5.22 -8.89 2.15
C ILE A 81 3.70 -8.87 2.01
N SER A 82 3.07 -7.69 2.12
CA SER A 82 1.63 -7.54 1.94
C SER A 82 1.19 -7.97 0.55
N SER A 83 1.92 -7.55 -0.49
CA SER A 83 1.63 -7.92 -1.87
C SER A 83 1.75 -9.42 -2.09
N TYR A 84 2.80 -10.04 -1.56
CA TYR A 84 2.99 -11.49 -1.64
C TYR A 84 1.84 -12.26 -0.97
N LEU A 85 1.51 -11.89 0.27
CA LEU A 85 0.43 -12.52 1.03
C LEU A 85 -0.94 -12.29 0.36
N THR A 86 -1.20 -11.10 -0.17
CA THR A 86 -2.45 -10.81 -0.87
C THR A 86 -2.61 -11.67 -2.12
N VAL A 87 -1.56 -11.83 -2.93
CA VAL A 87 -1.57 -12.71 -4.11
C VAL A 87 -1.66 -14.17 -3.70
N LEU A 88 -1.05 -14.57 -2.58
CA LEU A 88 -1.03 -15.94 -2.08
C LEU A 88 -2.39 -16.38 -1.52
N LEU A 89 -3.10 -15.53 -0.80
CA LEU A 89 -4.26 -15.93 0.01
C LEU A 89 -5.59 -15.67 -0.68
N PHE A 90 -5.68 -14.67 -1.57
CA PHE A 90 -6.97 -14.21 -2.09
C PHE A 90 -7.17 -14.53 -3.58
N PRO A 91 -8.44 -14.56 -4.04
CA PRO A 91 -8.76 -14.72 -5.45
C PRO A 91 -8.13 -13.61 -6.30
N ARG A 92 -7.69 -13.94 -7.53
CA ARG A 92 -6.96 -13.04 -8.43
C ARG A 92 -7.60 -11.66 -8.56
N ARG A 93 -8.90 -11.62 -8.84
CA ARG A 93 -9.65 -10.35 -9.02
C ARG A 93 -9.62 -9.48 -7.77
N ILE A 94 -9.78 -10.09 -6.58
CA ILE A 94 -9.76 -9.37 -5.30
C ILE A 94 -8.35 -8.92 -4.94
N ALA A 95 -7.35 -9.75 -5.13
CA ALA A 95 -5.97 -9.38 -4.86
C ALA A 95 -5.52 -8.20 -5.72
N ILE A 96 -5.84 -8.18 -7.02
CA ILE A 96 -5.49 -7.08 -7.92
C ILE A 96 -6.11 -5.77 -7.43
N ILE A 97 -7.42 -5.76 -7.18
CA ILE A 97 -8.11 -4.52 -6.79
C ILE A 97 -7.66 -4.02 -5.42
N SER A 98 -7.45 -4.92 -4.44
CA SER A 98 -7.00 -4.54 -3.10
C SER A 98 -5.57 -3.98 -3.09
N LEU A 99 -4.68 -4.49 -3.94
CA LEU A 99 -3.34 -3.92 -4.14
C LEU A 99 -3.40 -2.53 -4.78
N LEU A 100 -4.30 -2.32 -5.74
CA LEU A 100 -4.50 -1.00 -6.34
C LEU A 100 -5.08 -0.01 -5.32
N PHE A 101 -6.01 -0.46 -4.47
CA PHE A 101 -6.56 0.36 -3.39
C PHE A 101 -5.50 0.74 -2.36
N LEU A 102 -4.60 -0.18 -1.98
CA LEU A 102 -3.45 0.14 -1.15
C LEU A 102 -2.59 1.24 -1.79
N ILE A 103 -2.20 1.08 -3.07
CA ILE A 103 -1.24 1.96 -3.72
C ILE A 103 -1.83 3.36 -3.93
N PHE A 104 -2.96 3.42 -4.60
CA PHE A 104 -3.57 4.70 -4.98
C PHE A 104 -4.38 5.32 -3.86
N GLY A 105 -5.04 4.51 -3.02
CA GLY A 105 -5.79 4.98 -1.86
C GLY A 105 -4.90 5.65 -0.83
N ASP A 106 -3.81 4.98 -0.39
CA ASP A 106 -2.84 5.55 0.55
C ASP A 106 -2.12 6.78 -0.03
N MET A 107 -1.79 6.74 -1.33
CA MET A 107 -1.17 7.89 -2.00
C MET A 107 -2.11 9.10 -2.03
N SER A 108 -3.37 8.92 -2.40
CA SER A 108 -4.35 10.00 -2.46
C SER A 108 -4.68 10.56 -1.08
N ALA A 109 -4.82 9.69 -0.07
CA ALA A 109 -5.03 10.10 1.32
C ALA A 109 -3.92 11.04 1.81
N GLU A 110 -2.65 10.69 1.58
CA GLU A 110 -1.53 11.52 2.00
C GLU A 110 -1.45 12.83 1.19
N ILE A 111 -1.58 12.78 -0.15
CA ILE A 111 -1.46 13.98 -1.00
C ILE A 111 -2.58 14.97 -0.69
N ILE A 112 -3.84 14.49 -0.62
CA ILE A 112 -5.00 15.34 -0.35
C ILE A 112 -4.95 15.85 1.09
N GLY A 113 -4.63 14.97 2.04
CA GLY A 113 -4.48 15.34 3.44
C GLY A 113 -3.39 16.39 3.68
N LEU A 114 -2.26 16.32 2.97
CA LEU A 114 -1.18 17.31 3.09
C LEU A 114 -1.51 18.66 2.44
N LYS A 115 -2.26 18.64 1.31
CA LYS A 115 -2.58 19.88 0.57
C LYS A 115 -3.85 20.56 1.05
N PHE A 116 -4.87 19.80 1.39
CA PHE A 116 -6.23 20.29 1.66
C PHE A 116 -6.75 19.92 3.05
N GLY A 117 -6.01 19.10 3.82
CA GLY A 117 -6.44 18.62 5.13
C GLY A 117 -6.60 19.76 6.15
N LYS A 118 -7.84 19.98 6.58
CA LYS A 118 -8.21 20.97 7.60
C LYS A 118 -8.59 20.28 8.91
N ILE A 119 -9.37 19.19 8.83
CA ILE A 119 -9.93 18.48 9.97
C ILE A 119 -9.12 17.25 10.26
N LYS A 120 -8.32 17.25 11.33
CA LYS A 120 -7.54 16.10 11.78
C LYS A 120 -8.42 15.14 12.58
N ILE A 121 -8.34 13.83 12.31
CA ILE A 121 -9.08 12.79 13.02
C ILE A 121 -8.14 12.03 13.97
N LEU A 122 -7.06 11.46 13.43
CA LEU A 122 -6.12 10.62 14.19
C LEU A 122 -4.68 10.94 13.77
N GLY A 123 -3.92 11.58 14.65
CA GLY A 123 -2.53 11.97 14.38
C GLY A 123 -2.41 12.95 13.21
N GLU A 124 -1.78 12.53 12.11
CA GLU A 124 -1.66 13.33 10.88
C GLU A 124 -2.77 13.07 9.86
N LYS A 125 -3.68 12.12 10.11
CA LYS A 125 -4.77 11.74 9.20
C LYS A 125 -5.90 12.78 9.24
N THR A 126 -6.47 13.08 8.08
CA THR A 126 -7.50 14.12 7.91
C THR A 126 -8.74 13.57 7.22
N ILE A 127 -9.91 14.20 7.44
CA ILE A 127 -11.17 13.83 6.78
C ILE A 127 -11.01 13.95 5.26
N GLU A 128 -10.42 15.03 4.79
CA GLU A 128 -10.22 15.31 3.37
C GLU A 128 -9.32 14.25 2.72
N GLY A 129 -8.28 13.81 3.44
CA GLY A 129 -7.41 12.72 2.99
C GLY A 129 -8.17 11.40 2.86
N SER A 130 -8.98 11.05 3.85
CA SER A 130 -9.79 9.82 3.83
C SER A 130 -10.86 9.86 2.74
N LEU A 131 -11.52 11.01 2.53
CA LEU A 131 -12.43 11.19 1.39
C LEU A 131 -11.71 11.00 0.05
N GLY A 132 -10.49 11.54 -0.07
CA GLY A 132 -9.66 11.35 -1.25
C GLY A 132 -9.32 9.88 -1.50
N CYS A 133 -8.98 9.12 -0.45
CA CYS A 133 -8.77 7.68 -0.52
C CYS A 133 -10.03 6.97 -1.06
N PHE A 134 -11.19 7.23 -0.46
CA PHE A 134 -12.45 6.63 -0.85
C PHE A 134 -12.81 6.89 -2.31
N VAL A 135 -12.74 8.16 -2.74
CA VAL A 135 -13.08 8.57 -4.11
C VAL A 135 -12.15 7.92 -5.13
N ILE A 136 -10.84 7.91 -4.88
CA ILE A 136 -9.88 7.28 -5.80
C ILE A 136 -10.08 5.76 -5.86
N CYS A 137 -10.32 5.09 -4.74
CA CYS A 137 -10.64 3.65 -4.73
C CYS A 137 -11.92 3.36 -5.52
N LEU A 138 -12.98 4.17 -5.36
CA LEU A 138 -14.21 4.05 -6.14
C LEU A 138 -13.97 4.23 -7.63
N ILE A 139 -13.22 5.24 -8.04
CA ILE A 139 -12.92 5.51 -9.46
C ILE A 139 -12.16 4.32 -10.07
N ILE A 140 -11.10 3.85 -9.42
CA ILE A 140 -10.29 2.73 -9.91
C ILE A 140 -11.12 1.44 -9.94
N GLY A 141 -11.89 1.18 -8.87
CA GLY A 141 -12.75 0.02 -8.79
C GLY A 141 -13.81 0.02 -9.89
N SER A 142 -14.50 1.14 -10.10
CA SER A 142 -15.52 1.30 -11.14
C SER A 142 -14.93 1.13 -12.55
N PHE A 143 -13.73 1.65 -12.79
CA PHE A 143 -13.04 1.49 -14.08
C PHE A 143 -12.68 0.03 -14.36
N LEU A 144 -12.28 -0.73 -13.35
CA LEU A 144 -11.84 -2.12 -13.48
C LEU A 144 -12.96 -3.15 -13.24
N MET A 145 -14.15 -2.73 -12.83
CA MET A 145 -15.21 -3.65 -12.43
C MET A 145 -15.59 -4.66 -13.51
N ASN A 146 -15.75 -4.21 -14.76
CA ASN A 146 -16.09 -5.06 -15.88
C ASN A 146 -14.94 -6.01 -16.25
N THR A 147 -13.71 -5.51 -16.24
CA THR A 147 -12.51 -6.28 -16.58
C THR A 147 -12.22 -7.37 -15.56
N LEU A 148 -12.46 -7.10 -14.28
CA LEU A 148 -12.22 -8.05 -13.18
C LEU A 148 -13.47 -8.88 -12.83
N GLY A 149 -14.64 -8.57 -13.39
CA GLY A 149 -15.89 -9.23 -13.06
C GLY A 149 -16.29 -9.03 -11.57
N ILE A 150 -16.13 -7.81 -11.06
CA ILE A 150 -16.45 -7.42 -9.68
C ILE A 150 -17.72 -6.58 -9.69
N SER A 151 -18.68 -6.90 -8.82
CA SER A 151 -19.92 -6.13 -8.71
C SER A 151 -19.68 -4.75 -8.10
N PHE A 152 -20.46 -3.75 -8.50
CA PHE A 152 -20.34 -2.39 -7.98
C PHE A 152 -20.54 -2.28 -6.45
N PRO A 153 -21.50 -2.99 -5.83
CA PRO A 153 -21.61 -3.01 -4.37
C PRO A 153 -20.34 -3.50 -3.67
N LEU A 154 -19.67 -4.53 -4.24
CA LEU A 154 -18.42 -5.05 -3.67
C LEU A 154 -17.27 -4.04 -3.81
N ILE A 155 -17.26 -3.21 -4.86
CA ILE A 155 -16.30 -2.10 -5.00
C ILE A 155 -16.53 -1.05 -3.92
N ILE A 156 -17.79 -0.69 -3.64
CA ILE A 156 -18.12 0.25 -2.56
C ILE A 156 -17.62 -0.29 -1.21
N ILE A 157 -17.90 -1.55 -0.91
CA ILE A 157 -17.46 -2.21 0.32
C ILE A 157 -15.93 -2.20 0.42
N GLY A 158 -15.23 -2.57 -0.65
CA GLY A 158 -13.77 -2.55 -0.71
C GLY A 158 -13.17 -1.16 -0.53
N SER A 159 -13.76 -0.14 -1.16
CA SER A 159 -13.32 1.25 -1.05
C SER A 159 -13.53 1.80 0.37
N LEU A 160 -14.67 1.48 1.01
CA LEU A 160 -14.92 1.82 2.41
C LEU A 160 -13.93 1.11 3.33
N ALA A 161 -13.72 -0.18 3.13
CA ALA A 161 -12.77 -0.97 3.92
C ALA A 161 -11.35 -0.40 3.82
N ALA A 162 -10.85 -0.12 2.61
CA ALA A 162 -9.53 0.46 2.40
C ALA A 162 -9.39 1.81 3.10
N THR A 163 -10.40 2.68 2.98
CA THR A 163 -10.43 4.00 3.61
C THR A 163 -10.44 3.90 5.13
N PHE A 164 -11.25 2.98 5.67
CA PHE A 164 -11.36 2.81 7.12
C PHE A 164 -10.06 2.30 7.74
N ILE A 165 -9.41 1.34 7.08
CA ILE A 165 -8.14 0.78 7.52
C ILE A 165 -7.00 1.82 7.37
N GLU A 166 -7.03 2.63 6.31
CA GLU A 166 -6.10 3.76 6.14
C GLU A 166 -6.25 4.75 7.29
N LEU A 167 -7.49 5.09 7.67
CA LEU A 167 -7.77 6.06 8.72
C LEU A 167 -7.33 5.59 10.10
N ILE A 168 -7.55 4.32 10.44
CA ILE A 168 -7.29 3.77 11.77
C ILE A 168 -5.91 3.12 11.81
N PRO A 169 -4.94 3.68 12.57
CA PRO A 169 -3.66 3.01 12.77
C PRO A 169 -3.88 1.72 13.57
N LEU A 170 -3.84 0.59 12.88
CA LEU A 170 -3.98 -0.72 13.52
C LEU A 170 -2.83 -0.94 14.51
N LYS A 171 -3.18 -1.30 15.74
CA LYS A 171 -2.22 -1.65 16.79
C LYS A 171 -2.56 -3.04 17.32
N ILE A 172 -1.63 -3.98 17.24
CA ILE A 172 -1.73 -5.28 17.88
C ILE A 172 -0.69 -5.33 19.00
N ALA A 173 -1.12 -5.57 20.24
CA ALA A 173 -0.26 -5.71 21.41
C ALA A 173 0.83 -4.62 21.54
N ARG A 174 0.45 -3.35 21.38
CA ARG A 174 1.32 -2.15 21.41
C ARG A 174 2.23 -1.96 20.16
N ILE A 175 2.20 -2.84 19.18
CA ILE A 175 2.94 -2.69 17.93
C ILE A 175 2.02 -2.01 16.91
N LYS A 176 2.45 -0.86 16.40
CA LYS A 176 1.76 -0.19 15.28
C LYS A 176 2.03 -0.98 14.01
N ILE A 177 0.97 -1.52 13.41
CA ILE A 177 1.05 -2.15 12.10
C ILE A 177 1.15 -1.05 11.03
N ASP A 178 2.06 -1.21 10.09
CA ASP A 178 2.22 -0.26 8.99
C ASP A 178 1.04 -0.36 8.01
N ASP A 179 0.58 0.80 7.52
CA ASP A 179 -0.52 0.91 6.57
C ASP A 179 -0.26 0.08 5.30
N ASN A 180 1.02 -0.04 4.87
CA ASN A 180 1.41 -0.87 3.73
C ASN A 180 1.14 -2.36 3.91
N LEU A 181 1.10 -2.84 5.15
CA LEU A 181 0.78 -4.24 5.43
C LEU A 181 -0.74 -4.45 5.55
N SER A 182 -1.43 -3.53 6.18
CA SER A 182 -2.82 -3.72 6.61
C SER A 182 -3.83 -3.47 5.50
N ILE A 183 -3.69 -2.41 4.71
CA ILE A 183 -4.74 -1.97 3.78
C ILE A 183 -5.10 -3.07 2.76
N ALA A 184 -4.11 -3.63 2.05
CA ALA A 184 -4.41 -4.65 1.03
C ALA A 184 -4.98 -5.93 1.62
N LEU A 185 -4.38 -6.45 2.71
CA LEU A 185 -4.79 -7.72 3.32
C LEU A 185 -6.21 -7.64 3.89
N PHE A 186 -6.51 -6.62 4.68
CA PHE A 186 -7.84 -6.49 5.28
C PHE A 186 -8.92 -6.11 4.27
N THR A 187 -8.59 -5.27 3.28
CA THR A 187 -9.52 -4.98 2.17
C THR A 187 -9.84 -6.25 1.39
N ALA A 188 -8.82 -7.05 1.04
CA ALA A 188 -9.02 -8.33 0.36
C ALA A 188 -9.83 -9.32 1.19
N LEU A 189 -9.59 -9.38 2.51
CA LEU A 189 -10.34 -10.23 3.43
C LEU A 189 -11.83 -9.84 3.45
N ILE A 190 -12.12 -8.55 3.68
CA ILE A 190 -13.50 -8.06 3.74
C ILE A 190 -14.22 -8.31 2.41
N MET A 191 -13.58 -7.98 1.28
CA MET A 191 -14.17 -8.23 -0.03
C MET A 191 -14.40 -9.72 -0.30
N THR A 192 -13.52 -10.60 0.19
CA THR A 192 -13.68 -12.06 0.01
C THR A 192 -14.84 -12.61 0.83
N ILE A 193 -15.08 -12.08 2.03
CA ILE A 193 -16.21 -12.49 2.88
C ILE A 193 -17.54 -12.01 2.28
N CYS A 194 -17.54 -10.89 1.54
CA CYS A 194 -18.75 -10.29 0.96
C CYS A 194 -19.06 -10.78 -0.47
N ILE A 195 -18.32 -11.74 -1.01
CA ILE A 195 -18.63 -12.39 -2.30
C ILE A 195 -19.69 -13.47 -2.10
#